data_ce9ec2e181db8617952ee7a8aa4c6ead
#
_entry.id   ce9ec2e181db8617952ee7a8aa4c6ead
#
_cell.length_a   1.000
_cell.length_b   1.000
_cell.length_c   1.000
_cell.angle_alpha   90.00
_cell.angle_beta   90.00
_cell.angle_gamma   90.00
#
_symmetry.space_group_name_H-M   'P 1'
#
loop_
_entity.id
_entity.type
_entity.pdbx_description
1 polymer ?
#
loop_
_entity_poly.entity_id
_entity_poly.type
_entity_poly.pdbx_seq_one_letter_code
_entity_poly.pdbx_strand_id
1 'polypeptide(L)'
;YLHLNNWTFYGITMFLLGYYFKLTPKKYTSTFIVLLSVVLISIVALYKPVTHPYYRSIYLYICTSILGFISILTISNKLVNSNIGKLFEYLGDRTMPILILHFFYFRIITWCIIIINNDNISLLSRHPLPEIYANNYWFIYIIFGIAFPILTFRIFLSIKRQLLYLYHKGN
;
A
#
# COMPACT_ATOMS: atom_id res chain seq x y z
N TYR A 1 9.11 26.35 17.17
CA TYR A 1 8.29 25.30 17.81
C TYR A 1 7.93 24.28 16.76
N LEU A 2 8.51 23.05 16.84
CA LEU A 2 8.12 21.89 16.04
C LEU A 2 6.71 21.47 16.51
N HIS A 3 5.69 21.86 15.77
CA HIS A 3 4.36 21.26 15.90
C HIS A 3 4.43 19.83 15.37
N LEU A 4 4.86 18.90 16.20
CA LEU A 4 4.74 17.47 15.93
C LEU A 4 3.25 17.15 15.89
N ASN A 5 2.72 16.97 14.69
CA ASN A 5 1.35 16.53 14.50
C ASN A 5 1.23 15.09 15.04
N ASN A 6 0.07 14.74 15.59
CA ASN A 6 -0.22 13.40 16.12
C ASN A 6 0.17 12.28 15.15
N TRP A 7 0.01 12.50 13.84
CA TRP A 7 0.41 11.58 12.78
C TRP A 7 1.92 11.27 12.76
N THR A 8 2.75 12.29 13.02
CA THR A 8 4.21 12.12 13.09
C THR A 8 4.59 11.24 14.26
N PHE A 9 3.95 11.46 15.41
CA PHE A 9 4.18 10.64 16.61
C PHE A 9 3.79 9.18 16.38
N TYR A 10 2.64 8.93 15.74
CA TYR A 10 2.23 7.56 15.38
C TYR A 10 3.20 6.91 14.38
N GLY A 11 3.64 7.65 13.37
CA GLY A 11 4.61 7.15 12.41
C GLY A 11 5.91 6.73 13.08
N ILE A 12 6.45 7.56 13.99
CA ILE A 12 7.66 7.24 14.75
C ILE A 12 7.44 6.00 15.63
N THR A 13 6.32 5.92 16.33
CA THR A 13 6.01 4.77 17.20
C THR A 13 5.94 3.47 16.40
N MET A 14 5.27 3.48 15.24
CA MET A 14 5.16 2.30 14.37
C MET A 14 6.51 1.92 13.76
N PHE A 15 7.34 2.89 13.39
CA PHE A 15 8.69 2.66 12.91
C PHE A 15 9.57 2.00 13.99
N LEU A 16 9.55 2.51 15.22
CA LEU A 16 10.30 1.95 16.35
C LEU A 16 9.84 0.52 16.69
N LEU A 17 8.53 0.27 16.65
CA LEU A 17 7.98 -1.08 16.83
C LEU A 17 8.47 -2.02 15.72
N GLY A 18 8.42 -1.61 14.46
CA GLY A 18 8.94 -2.38 13.34
C GLY A 18 10.43 -2.70 13.48
N TYR A 19 11.23 -1.73 13.92
CA TYR A 19 12.65 -1.92 14.20
C TYR A 19 12.88 -2.92 15.35
N TYR A 20 12.12 -2.84 16.44
CA TYR A 20 12.17 -3.79 17.55
C TYR A 20 11.84 -5.21 17.10
N PHE A 21 10.79 -5.39 16.29
CA PHE A 21 10.43 -6.69 15.72
C PHE A 21 11.52 -7.27 14.81
N LYS A 22 12.25 -6.42 14.08
CA LYS A 22 13.42 -6.84 13.29
C LYS A 22 14.54 -7.39 14.15
N LEU A 23 14.79 -6.80 15.31
CA LEU A 23 15.84 -7.24 16.24
C LEU A 23 15.47 -8.52 17.00
N THR A 24 14.18 -8.78 17.17
CA THR A 24 13.66 -9.96 17.90
C THR A 24 12.82 -10.85 16.99
N PRO A 25 13.42 -11.56 16.02
CA PRO A 25 12.67 -12.38 15.07
C PRO A 25 12.07 -13.59 15.77
N LYS A 26 10.91 -13.44 16.40
CA LYS A 26 10.11 -14.57 16.88
C LYS A 26 9.35 -15.15 15.69
N LYS A 27 9.42 -16.49 15.50
CA LYS A 27 8.58 -17.17 14.52
C LYS A 27 7.13 -17.16 14.99
N TYR A 28 6.38 -16.15 14.56
CA TYR A 28 4.94 -16.12 14.76
C TYR A 28 4.29 -17.05 13.74
N THR A 29 3.86 -18.24 14.16
CA THR A 29 3.33 -19.28 13.25
C THR A 29 1.92 -19.72 13.60
N SER A 30 1.35 -19.24 14.70
CA SER A 30 0.05 -19.67 15.18
C SER A 30 -1.10 -19.08 14.35
N THR A 31 -1.84 -19.96 13.68
CA THR A 31 -3.06 -19.58 12.94
C THR A 31 -4.13 -19.01 13.88
N PHE A 32 -4.15 -19.47 15.12
CA PHE A 32 -5.09 -18.98 16.14
C PHE A 32 -4.90 -17.48 16.42
N ILE A 33 -3.65 -17.00 16.50
CA ILE A 33 -3.36 -15.59 16.69
C ILE A 33 -3.91 -14.76 15.52
N VAL A 34 -3.76 -15.24 14.27
CA VAL A 34 -4.31 -14.54 13.08
C VAL A 34 -5.82 -14.45 13.15
N LEU A 35 -6.51 -15.58 13.41
CA LEU A 35 -7.97 -15.60 13.50
C LEU A 35 -8.47 -14.68 14.61
N LEU A 36 -7.87 -14.75 15.79
CA LEU A 36 -8.23 -13.90 16.92
C LEU A 36 -8.02 -12.41 16.60
N SER A 37 -6.90 -12.07 15.95
CA SER A 37 -6.60 -10.70 15.56
C SER A 37 -7.60 -10.17 14.53
N VAL A 38 -7.94 -10.96 13.51
CA VAL A 38 -8.92 -10.57 12.49
C VAL A 38 -10.28 -10.33 13.13
N VAL A 39 -10.74 -11.22 14.02
CA VAL A 39 -12.01 -11.07 14.74
C VAL A 39 -12.02 -9.80 15.58
N LEU A 40 -10.96 -9.56 16.39
CA LEU A 40 -10.86 -8.37 17.23
C LEU A 40 -10.83 -7.08 16.41
N ILE A 41 -10.05 -7.04 15.32
CA ILE A 41 -10.00 -5.88 14.43
C ILE A 41 -11.38 -5.64 13.78
N SER A 42 -12.07 -6.69 13.35
CA SER A 42 -13.41 -6.60 12.77
C SER A 42 -14.44 -6.06 13.77
N ILE A 43 -14.41 -6.54 15.01
CA ILE A 43 -15.28 -6.04 16.08
C ILE A 43 -15.02 -4.55 16.32
N VAL A 44 -13.76 -4.15 16.45
CA VAL A 44 -13.39 -2.74 16.66
C VAL A 44 -13.84 -1.88 15.48
N ALA A 45 -13.67 -2.34 14.25
CA ALA A 45 -14.10 -1.64 13.04
C ALA A 45 -15.60 -1.44 12.94
N LEU A 46 -16.40 -2.40 13.42
CA LEU A 46 -17.87 -2.29 13.47
C LEU A 46 -18.36 -1.25 14.48
N TYR A 47 -17.70 -1.17 15.63
CA TYR A 47 -18.10 -0.24 16.70
C TYR A 47 -17.53 1.18 16.51
N LYS A 48 -16.31 1.28 15.97
CA LYS A 48 -15.65 2.57 15.71
C LYS A 48 -14.73 2.43 14.52
N PRO A 49 -15.03 3.07 13.37
CA PRO A 49 -14.10 3.09 12.26
C PRO A 49 -12.78 3.74 12.71
N VAL A 50 -11.71 2.94 12.75
CA VAL A 50 -10.37 3.36 13.21
C VAL A 50 -9.64 4.07 12.05
N THR A 51 -10.34 4.99 11.38
CA THR A 51 -9.79 5.72 10.22
C THR A 51 -8.97 6.94 10.65
N HIS A 52 -9.22 7.45 11.86
CA HIS A 52 -8.50 8.62 12.37
C HIS A 52 -8.06 8.39 13.82
N PRO A 53 -6.82 8.77 14.16
CA PRO A 53 -6.32 8.68 15.53
C PRO A 53 -6.90 9.81 16.38
N TYR A 54 -8.14 9.67 16.86
CA TYR A 54 -8.68 10.53 17.88
C TYR A 54 -8.05 10.21 19.25
N TYR A 55 -7.77 11.22 20.06
CA TYR A 55 -7.19 11.05 21.40
C TYR A 55 -7.90 10.01 22.28
N ARG A 56 -9.21 9.88 22.11
CA ARG A 56 -10.03 8.91 22.86
C ARG A 56 -9.85 7.45 22.44
N SER A 57 -9.22 7.18 21.29
CA SER A 57 -9.06 5.84 20.71
C SER A 57 -7.59 5.45 20.47
N ILE A 58 -6.63 6.21 21.02
CA ILE A 58 -5.20 5.98 20.82
C ILE A 58 -4.78 4.55 21.17
N TYR A 59 -5.26 4.05 22.31
CA TYR A 59 -4.95 2.68 22.76
C TYR A 59 -5.52 1.62 21.81
N LEU A 60 -6.76 1.82 21.34
CA LEU A 60 -7.39 0.92 20.37
C LEU A 60 -6.63 0.93 19.04
N TYR A 61 -6.21 2.10 18.58
CA TYR A 61 -5.42 2.25 17.36
C TYR A 61 -4.08 1.50 17.46
N ILE A 62 -3.34 1.69 18.55
CA ILE A 62 -2.06 1.01 18.79
C ILE A 62 -2.27 -0.50 18.89
N CYS A 63 -3.25 -0.96 19.68
CA CYS A 63 -3.54 -2.39 19.81
C CYS A 63 -3.93 -3.04 18.49
N THR A 64 -4.84 -2.44 17.73
CA THR A 64 -5.26 -2.98 16.41
C THR A 64 -4.14 -2.97 15.40
N SER A 65 -3.26 -1.96 15.42
CA SER A 65 -2.09 -1.89 14.55
C SER A 65 -1.08 -2.99 14.87
N ILE A 66 -0.79 -3.26 16.13
CA ILE A 66 0.09 -4.34 16.56
C ILE A 66 -0.50 -5.70 16.17
N LEU A 67 -1.79 -5.92 16.43
CA LEU A 67 -2.47 -7.16 16.05
C LEU A 67 -2.48 -7.37 14.54
N GLY A 68 -2.75 -6.33 13.77
CA GLY A 68 -2.68 -6.36 12.31
C GLY A 68 -1.29 -6.69 11.79
N PHE A 69 -0.26 -6.07 12.36
CA PHE A 69 1.13 -6.33 12.02
C PHE A 69 1.54 -7.79 12.29
N ILE A 70 1.21 -8.33 13.47
CA ILE A 70 1.49 -9.74 13.84
C ILE A 70 0.76 -10.69 12.88
N SER A 71 -0.49 -10.37 12.52
CA SER A 71 -1.28 -11.17 11.57
C SER A 71 -0.62 -11.20 10.19
N ILE A 72 -0.20 -10.05 9.67
CA ILE A 72 0.48 -9.96 8.37
C ILE A 72 1.80 -10.72 8.39
N LEU A 73 2.60 -10.61 9.46
CA LEU A 73 3.84 -11.37 9.61
C LEU A 73 3.59 -12.88 9.62
N THR A 74 2.56 -13.33 10.34
CA THR A 74 2.22 -14.76 10.41
C THR A 74 1.76 -15.30 9.07
N ILE A 75 0.91 -14.55 8.34
CA ILE A 75 0.45 -14.90 7.00
C ILE A 75 1.63 -14.91 6.03
N SER A 76 2.47 -13.89 6.06
CA SER A 76 3.67 -13.80 5.22
C SER A 76 4.58 -15.01 5.40
N ASN A 77 4.89 -15.40 6.64
CA ASN A 77 5.72 -16.56 6.93
C ASN A 77 5.14 -17.87 6.38
N LYS A 78 3.81 -18.00 6.32
CA LYS A 78 3.15 -19.18 5.72
C LYS A 78 3.15 -19.16 4.21
N LEU A 79 3.15 -17.96 3.61
CA LEU A 79 3.07 -17.79 2.16
C LEU A 79 4.43 -17.78 1.46
N VAL A 80 5.56 -17.66 2.18
CA VAL A 80 6.92 -17.53 1.61
C VAL A 80 7.21 -18.57 0.52
N ASN A 81 6.80 -19.83 0.73
CA ASN A 81 7.09 -20.92 -0.22
C ASN A 81 5.95 -21.15 -1.24
N SER A 82 4.92 -20.31 -1.25
CA SER A 82 3.79 -20.43 -2.16
C SER A 82 3.96 -19.57 -3.42
N ASN A 83 3.20 -19.89 -4.49
CA ASN A 83 3.17 -19.07 -5.69
C ASN A 83 2.63 -17.64 -5.41
N ILE A 84 1.72 -17.53 -4.44
CA ILE A 84 1.20 -16.25 -3.97
C ILE A 84 2.30 -15.45 -3.26
N GLY A 85 3.12 -16.10 -2.44
CA GLY A 85 4.28 -15.48 -1.78
C GLY A 85 5.25 -14.89 -2.80
N LYS A 86 5.58 -15.63 -3.86
CA LYS A 86 6.44 -15.15 -4.97
C LYS A 86 5.84 -13.93 -5.67
N LEU A 87 4.51 -13.87 -5.83
CA LEU A 87 3.83 -12.71 -6.39
C LEU A 87 3.99 -11.49 -5.48
N PHE A 88 3.79 -11.65 -4.17
CA PHE A 88 3.96 -10.56 -3.21
C PHE A 88 5.42 -10.09 -3.11
N GLU A 89 6.38 -11.00 -3.15
CA GLU A 89 7.81 -10.67 -3.23
C GLU A 89 8.10 -9.85 -4.50
N TYR A 90 7.62 -10.31 -5.66
CA TYR A 90 7.76 -9.59 -6.92
C TYR A 90 7.17 -8.17 -6.88
N LEU A 91 6.00 -8.00 -6.22
CA LEU A 91 5.38 -6.68 -6.03
C LEU A 91 6.15 -5.84 -5.02
N GLY A 92 6.64 -6.46 -3.94
CA GLY A 92 7.44 -5.81 -2.90
C GLY A 92 8.73 -5.19 -3.45
N ASP A 93 9.46 -5.92 -4.28
CA ASP A 93 10.67 -5.42 -4.95
C ASP A 93 10.40 -4.22 -5.88
N ARG A 94 9.14 -4.03 -6.29
CA ARG A 94 8.71 -2.96 -7.19
C ARG A 94 7.85 -1.90 -6.51
N THR A 95 7.81 -1.90 -5.20
CA THR A 95 7.01 -0.95 -4.41
C THR A 95 7.36 0.49 -4.74
N MET A 96 8.65 0.84 -4.92
CA MET A 96 9.07 2.21 -5.24
C MET A 96 8.55 2.71 -6.59
N PRO A 97 8.72 2.01 -7.71
CA PRO A 97 8.08 2.40 -8.97
C PRO A 97 6.55 2.52 -8.85
N ILE A 98 5.91 1.60 -8.12
CA ILE A 98 4.46 1.64 -7.90
C ILE A 98 4.09 2.92 -7.15
N LEU A 99 4.75 3.22 -6.02
CA LEU A 99 4.48 4.41 -5.20
C LEU A 99 4.68 5.73 -5.96
N ILE A 100 5.67 5.80 -6.84
CA ILE A 100 5.94 7.01 -7.61
C ILE A 100 4.88 7.21 -8.71
N LEU A 101 4.51 6.15 -9.39
CA LEU A 101 3.70 6.24 -10.61
C LEU A 101 2.19 6.05 -10.40
N HIS A 102 1.74 5.45 -9.28
CA HIS A 102 0.32 5.11 -9.12
C HIS A 102 -0.60 6.36 -9.14
N PHE A 103 -0.20 7.48 -8.55
CA PHE A 103 -0.98 8.72 -8.61
C PHE A 103 -1.11 9.29 -10.02
N PHE A 104 -0.06 9.15 -10.83
CA PHE A 104 -0.10 9.53 -12.23
C PHE A 104 -1.13 8.69 -13.00
N TYR A 105 -1.10 7.37 -12.81
CA TYR A 105 -2.07 6.47 -13.46
C TYR A 105 -3.48 6.65 -12.93
N PHE A 106 -3.67 6.96 -11.66
CA PHE A 106 -4.97 7.32 -11.12
C PHE A 106 -5.56 8.54 -11.83
N ARG A 107 -4.76 9.55 -12.12
CA ARG A 107 -5.22 10.72 -12.88
C ARG A 107 -5.60 10.38 -14.31
N ILE A 108 -4.83 9.53 -14.99
CA ILE A 108 -5.16 9.09 -16.35
C ILE A 108 -6.50 8.34 -16.36
N ILE A 109 -6.72 7.42 -15.43
CA ILE A 109 -7.97 6.68 -15.33
C ILE A 109 -9.14 7.61 -15.01
N THR A 110 -8.96 8.51 -14.04
CA THR A 110 -9.98 9.51 -13.72
C THR A 110 -10.36 10.33 -14.95
N TRP A 111 -9.38 10.76 -15.73
CA TRP A 111 -9.63 11.49 -16.98
C TRP A 111 -10.41 10.65 -18.00
N CYS A 112 -10.06 9.39 -18.19
CA CYS A 112 -10.81 8.46 -19.05
C CYS A 112 -12.27 8.29 -18.58
N ILE A 113 -12.49 8.12 -17.26
CA ILE A 113 -13.82 7.95 -16.69
C ILE A 113 -14.66 9.23 -16.89
N ILE A 114 -14.08 10.43 -16.70
CA ILE A 114 -14.74 11.71 -16.95
C ILE A 114 -15.21 11.83 -18.39
N ILE A 115 -14.37 11.44 -19.37
CA ILE A 115 -14.74 11.47 -20.79
C ILE A 115 -15.88 10.49 -21.07
N ILE A 116 -15.82 9.27 -20.55
CA ILE A 116 -16.83 8.25 -20.78
C ILE A 116 -18.18 8.66 -20.20
N ASN A 117 -18.19 9.26 -19.02
CA ASN A 117 -19.40 9.68 -18.32
C ASN A 117 -19.91 11.06 -18.73
N ASN A 118 -19.16 11.80 -19.58
CA ASN A 118 -19.39 13.22 -19.90
C ASN A 118 -19.49 14.12 -18.65
N ASP A 119 -18.69 13.82 -17.63
CA ASP A 119 -18.66 14.56 -16.39
C ASP A 119 -17.80 15.84 -16.49
N ASN A 120 -17.89 16.71 -15.48
CA ASN A 120 -17.14 17.96 -15.45
C ASN A 120 -15.63 17.69 -15.20
N ILE A 121 -14.80 18.28 -16.06
CA ILE A 121 -13.33 18.16 -16.00
C ILE A 121 -12.73 18.68 -14.68
N SER A 122 -13.46 19.57 -13.97
CA SER A 122 -13.06 20.07 -12.65
C SER A 122 -12.90 18.95 -11.60
N LEU A 123 -13.51 17.79 -11.81
CA LEU A 123 -13.35 16.60 -10.95
C LEU A 123 -11.92 16.06 -10.97
N LEU A 124 -11.16 16.31 -12.03
CA LEU A 124 -9.76 15.90 -12.14
C LEU A 124 -8.85 16.61 -11.13
N SER A 125 -9.23 17.80 -10.65
CA SER A 125 -8.47 18.55 -9.64
C SER A 125 -8.60 17.98 -8.22
N ARG A 126 -9.61 17.15 -7.96
CA ARG A 126 -9.83 16.54 -6.65
C ARG A 126 -8.81 15.42 -6.42
N HIS A 127 -8.03 15.58 -5.36
CA HIS A 127 -6.94 14.66 -5.05
C HIS A 127 -7.26 13.85 -3.79
N PRO A 128 -6.82 12.56 -3.73
CA PRO A 128 -6.15 11.79 -4.79
C PRO A 128 -7.10 11.27 -5.86
N LEU A 129 -8.38 11.10 -5.51
CA LEU A 129 -9.45 10.55 -6.33
C LEU A 129 -10.77 11.24 -5.97
N PRO A 130 -11.67 11.51 -6.94
CA PRO A 130 -13.03 11.91 -6.64
C PRO A 130 -13.74 10.77 -5.90
N GLU A 131 -14.40 11.06 -4.77
CA GLU A 131 -15.08 10.04 -3.93
C GLU A 131 -16.10 9.21 -4.72
N ILE A 132 -16.83 9.86 -5.65
CA ILE A 132 -17.82 9.19 -6.51
C ILE A 132 -17.16 8.08 -7.33
N TYR A 133 -15.96 8.32 -7.88
CA TYR A 133 -15.26 7.33 -8.69
C TYR A 133 -14.52 6.31 -7.83
N ALA A 134 -14.00 6.72 -6.68
CA ALA A 134 -13.37 5.81 -5.72
C ALA A 134 -14.33 4.70 -5.30
N ASN A 135 -15.60 5.00 -5.07
CA ASN A 135 -16.60 4.02 -4.67
C ASN A 135 -17.04 3.09 -5.81
N ASN A 136 -17.24 3.63 -7.02
CA ASN A 136 -17.80 2.88 -8.14
C ASN A 136 -16.75 2.12 -8.97
N TYR A 137 -15.52 2.64 -9.03
CA TYR A 137 -14.45 2.13 -9.91
C TYR A 137 -13.18 1.71 -9.14
N TRP A 138 -13.28 1.48 -7.82
CA TRP A 138 -12.13 1.14 -6.97
C TRP A 138 -11.27 -0.01 -7.52
N PHE A 139 -11.92 -1.03 -8.10
CA PHE A 139 -11.23 -2.19 -8.65
C PHE A 139 -10.34 -1.83 -9.86
N ILE A 140 -10.84 -0.96 -10.73
CA ILE A 140 -10.08 -0.44 -11.88
C ILE A 140 -8.87 0.33 -11.39
N TYR A 141 -9.03 1.21 -10.40
CA TYR A 141 -7.91 1.95 -9.82
C TYR A 141 -6.84 1.05 -9.21
N ILE A 142 -7.22 -0.02 -8.51
CA ILE A 142 -6.26 -0.98 -7.96
C ILE A 142 -5.48 -1.68 -9.06
N ILE A 143 -6.17 -2.24 -10.06
CA ILE A 143 -5.50 -2.97 -11.15
C ILE A 143 -4.53 -2.05 -11.90
N PHE A 144 -5.00 -0.90 -12.34
CA PHE A 144 -4.19 0.03 -13.12
C PHE A 144 -3.08 0.68 -12.28
N GLY A 145 -3.36 1.00 -11.02
CA GLY A 145 -2.37 1.58 -10.11
C GLY A 145 -1.22 0.64 -9.76
N ILE A 146 -1.38 -0.67 -9.95
CA ILE A 146 -0.32 -1.66 -9.75
C ILE A 146 0.29 -2.09 -11.08
N ALA A 147 -0.52 -2.49 -12.06
CA ALA A 147 -0.05 -3.11 -13.29
C ALA A 147 0.70 -2.12 -14.20
N PHE A 148 0.19 -0.91 -14.37
CA PHE A 148 0.79 0.07 -15.27
C PHE A 148 2.15 0.61 -14.78
N PRO A 149 2.34 0.96 -13.51
CA PRO A 149 3.67 1.30 -13.00
C PRO A 149 4.70 0.21 -13.22
N ILE A 150 4.33 -1.05 -13.01
CA ILE A 150 5.22 -2.19 -13.23
C ILE A 150 5.59 -2.33 -14.72
N LEU A 151 4.60 -2.21 -15.61
CA LEU A 151 4.81 -2.28 -17.07
C LEU A 151 5.75 -1.15 -17.53
N THR A 152 5.47 0.09 -17.13
CA THR A 152 6.30 1.25 -17.45
C THR A 152 7.73 1.07 -16.97
N PHE A 153 7.91 0.58 -15.75
CA PHE A 153 9.23 0.32 -15.20
C PHE A 153 9.98 -0.78 -15.99
N ARG A 154 9.30 -1.83 -16.43
CA ARG A 154 9.89 -2.86 -17.30
C ARG A 154 10.34 -2.29 -18.65
N ILE A 155 9.50 -1.48 -19.28
CA ILE A 155 9.82 -0.80 -20.56
C ILE A 155 11.05 0.07 -20.36
N PHE A 156 11.07 0.89 -19.30
CA PHE A 156 12.21 1.76 -18.98
C PHE A 156 13.52 0.96 -18.81
N LEU A 157 13.49 -0.14 -18.06
CA LEU A 157 14.66 -1.00 -17.89
C LEU A 157 15.12 -1.65 -19.19
N SER A 158 14.19 -2.03 -20.07
CA SER A 158 14.51 -2.60 -21.39
C SER A 158 15.23 -1.57 -22.28
N ILE A 159 14.68 -0.35 -22.35
CA ILE A 159 15.30 0.76 -23.10
C ILE A 159 16.69 1.08 -22.54
N LYS A 160 16.82 1.19 -21.22
CA LYS A 160 18.11 1.44 -20.57
C LYS A 160 19.16 0.39 -20.94
N ARG A 161 18.79 -0.90 -20.95
CA ARG A 161 19.69 -2.00 -21.34
C ARG A 161 20.12 -1.88 -22.80
N GLN A 162 19.21 -1.56 -23.71
CA GLN A 162 19.53 -1.37 -25.13
C GLN A 162 20.48 -0.20 -25.36
N LEU A 163 20.25 0.92 -24.68
CA LEU A 163 21.13 2.10 -24.76
C LEU A 163 22.54 1.80 -24.26
N LEU A 164 22.67 1.09 -23.13
CA LEU A 164 23.97 0.68 -22.60
C LEU A 164 24.69 -0.28 -23.55
N TYR A 165 23.97 -1.22 -24.16
CA TYR A 165 24.55 -2.14 -25.14
C TYR A 165 25.09 -1.39 -26.38
N LEU A 166 24.33 -0.42 -26.91
CA LEU A 166 24.77 0.40 -28.03
C LEU A 166 25.98 1.26 -27.68
N TYR A 167 26.02 1.83 -26.49
CA TYR A 167 27.16 2.61 -25.99
C TYR A 167 28.46 1.77 -25.93
N HIS A 168 28.38 0.54 -25.41
CA HIS A 168 29.55 -0.35 -25.33
C HIS A 168 29.99 -0.93 -26.68
N LYS A 169 29.11 -0.97 -27.68
CA LYS A 169 29.44 -1.47 -29.01
C LYS A 169 30.07 -0.38 -29.90
N GLY A 170 29.87 0.89 -29.57
CA GLY A 170 30.39 2.04 -30.33
C GLY A 170 31.77 2.55 -29.87
N ASN A 171 32.25 2.08 -28.72
CA ASN A 171 33.60 2.26 -28.21
C ASN A 171 34.40 0.98 -28.38
#